data_2620f0bb94cbdaadf3322fd44a0a4237
#
_entry.id   2620f0bb94cbdaadf3322fd44a0a4237
#
_cell.length_a   1.000
_cell.length_b   1.000
_cell.length_c   1.000
_cell.angle_alpha   90.00
_cell.angle_beta   90.00
_cell.angle_gamma   90.00
#
_symmetry.space_group_name_H-M   'P 1'
#
loop_
_entity.id
_entity.type
_entity.pdbx_description
1 polymer ?
#
loop_
_entity_poly.entity_id
_entity_poly.type
_entity_poly.pdbx_seq_one_letter_code
_entity_poly.pdbx_strand_id
1 'polypeptide(L)'
;FCRPEWLICTVLPVPPPAVRPSVKQDNNQRMEDDLTHKLCDIIKTNRSLKQKLSVDAAAHTIDEWSQLLQYHVSTFIDNQIPGIPAAAQRSGRPLKSIRERLKSKEGRVRGNLMGKRVDYSARSVITPDPNISIDELGVPKKIAMNLTFPEIVTDFNMKRLTTAIRNGCKRYPGAKSYVEKATGITRSLIYIADTTTIVLK
;
A
#
# COMPACT_ATOMS: atom_id res chain seq x y z
N PHE A 1 2.16 9.90 -29.97
CA PHE A 1 3.53 10.26 -30.32
C PHE A 1 4.07 11.23 -29.27
N CYS A 2 5.29 10.97 -28.74
CA CYS A 2 5.94 11.82 -27.74
C CYS A 2 6.72 12.95 -28.42
N ARG A 3 6.57 14.19 -27.93
CA ARG A 3 7.39 15.32 -28.40
C ARG A 3 8.63 15.45 -27.49
N PRO A 4 9.82 15.80 -28.03
CA PRO A 4 11.03 15.95 -27.24
C PRO A 4 10.90 16.96 -26.09
N GLU A 5 10.12 18.01 -26.27
CA GLU A 5 9.88 19.06 -25.25
C GLU A 5 9.22 18.49 -23.96
N TRP A 6 8.47 17.40 -24.08
CA TRP A 6 7.81 16.76 -22.94
C TRP A 6 8.77 16.01 -22.02
N LEU A 7 10.00 15.78 -22.46
CA LEU A 7 11.07 15.19 -21.65
C LEU A 7 11.71 16.21 -20.72
N ILE A 8 11.46 17.52 -20.93
CA ILE A 8 11.97 18.58 -20.07
C ILE A 8 10.96 18.80 -18.94
N CYS A 9 11.39 18.56 -17.71
CA CYS A 9 10.58 18.78 -16.52
C CYS A 9 10.64 20.24 -16.09
N THR A 10 9.61 21.03 -16.45
CA THR A 10 9.48 22.43 -16.01
C THR A 10 8.72 22.56 -14.69
N VAL A 11 7.84 21.63 -14.40
CA VAL A 11 7.04 21.56 -13.16
C VAL A 11 7.20 20.19 -12.55
N LEU A 12 7.72 20.13 -11.33
CA LEU A 12 7.85 18.87 -10.58
C LEU A 12 6.55 18.59 -9.81
N PRO A 13 5.86 17.47 -10.07
CA PRO A 13 4.69 17.08 -9.29
C PRO A 13 5.12 16.66 -7.88
N VAL A 14 4.47 17.22 -6.87
CA VAL A 14 4.72 16.89 -5.46
C VAL A 14 3.73 15.82 -5.01
N PRO A 15 4.18 14.63 -4.60
CA PRO A 15 3.29 13.60 -4.12
C PRO A 15 2.57 14.02 -2.84
N PRO A 16 1.30 13.63 -2.66
CA PRO A 16 0.53 13.96 -1.46
C PRO A 16 1.12 13.30 -0.21
N PRO A 17 0.79 13.81 1.00
CA PRO A 17 1.31 13.25 2.26
C PRO A 17 1.05 11.76 2.47
N ALA A 18 -0.03 11.22 1.91
CA ALA A 18 -0.34 9.79 1.98
C ALA A 18 0.69 8.90 1.27
N VAL A 19 1.40 9.41 0.25
CA VAL A 19 2.47 8.70 -0.46
C VAL A 19 3.80 8.74 0.32
N ARG A 20 3.98 9.75 1.17
CA ARG A 20 5.18 10.00 1.99
C ARG A 20 4.83 10.26 3.45
N PRO A 21 4.13 9.34 4.13
CA PRO A 21 3.67 9.57 5.51
C PRO A 21 4.85 9.69 6.47
N SER A 22 4.72 10.59 7.43
CA SER A 22 5.66 10.67 8.56
C SER A 22 5.30 9.59 9.59
N VAL A 23 6.30 8.83 10.05
CA VAL A 23 6.14 7.77 11.04
C VAL A 23 6.58 8.25 12.41
N LYS A 24 5.75 8.02 13.42
CA LYS A 24 6.09 8.28 14.81
C LYS A 24 6.92 7.12 15.36
N GLN A 25 8.12 7.42 15.86
CA GLN A 25 8.96 6.45 16.54
C GLN A 25 8.59 6.32 18.03
N ASP A 26 9.05 5.26 18.67
CA ASP A 26 8.83 4.99 20.10
C ASP A 26 9.26 6.15 21.00
N ASN A 27 10.28 6.93 20.59
CA ASN A 27 10.79 8.12 21.27
C ASN A 27 9.94 9.39 21.05
N ASN A 28 8.72 9.28 20.58
CA ASN A 28 7.84 10.41 20.27
C ASN A 28 8.35 11.34 19.15
N GLN A 29 9.50 11.05 18.54
CA GLN A 29 10.03 11.76 17.39
C GLN A 29 9.33 11.30 16.10
N ARG A 30 9.03 12.25 15.21
CA ARG A 30 8.54 11.94 13.86
C ARG A 30 9.71 11.79 12.90
N MET A 31 9.75 10.65 12.22
CA MET A 31 10.65 10.44 11.10
C MET A 31 9.93 10.77 9.80
N GLU A 32 10.49 11.70 9.06
CA GLU A 32 9.99 12.05 7.74
C GLU A 32 10.47 11.05 6.69
N ASP A 33 9.66 10.88 5.64
CA ASP A 33 9.98 9.99 4.53
C ASP A 33 11.16 10.51 3.70
N ASP A 34 11.88 9.60 3.05
CA ASP A 34 13.03 9.94 2.20
C ASP A 34 12.66 10.91 1.06
N LEU A 35 11.45 10.77 0.49
CA LEU A 35 10.94 11.70 -0.53
C LEU A 35 10.74 13.11 0.03
N THR A 36 10.32 13.25 1.29
CA THR A 36 10.15 14.57 1.93
C THR A 36 11.49 15.26 2.11
N HIS A 37 12.54 14.53 2.51
CA HIS A 37 13.90 15.09 2.61
C HIS A 37 14.38 15.62 1.25
N LYS A 38 14.20 14.84 0.19
CA LYS A 38 14.57 15.25 -1.17
C LYS A 38 13.78 16.45 -1.68
N LEU A 39 12.49 16.52 -1.41
CA LEU A 39 11.68 17.69 -1.75
C LEU A 39 12.12 18.94 -1.01
N CYS A 40 12.52 18.82 0.27
CA CYS A 40 13.12 19.91 1.02
C CYS A 40 14.42 20.44 0.35
N ASP A 41 15.29 19.54 -0.08
CA ASP A 41 16.54 19.91 -0.76
C ASP A 41 16.26 20.61 -2.09
N ILE A 42 15.33 20.09 -2.89
CA ILE A 42 14.89 20.70 -4.15
C ILE A 42 14.37 22.12 -3.91
N ILE A 43 13.48 22.32 -2.92
CA ILE A 43 12.89 23.63 -2.62
C ILE A 43 13.96 24.61 -2.16
N LYS A 44 14.89 24.20 -1.28
CA LYS A 44 16.00 25.04 -0.80
C LYS A 44 16.90 25.46 -1.95
N THR A 45 17.32 24.51 -2.77
CA THR A 45 18.20 24.78 -3.92
C THR A 45 17.51 25.68 -4.95
N ASN A 46 16.24 25.42 -5.27
CA ASN A 46 15.46 26.24 -6.19
C ASN A 46 15.30 27.69 -5.68
N ARG A 47 15.05 27.86 -4.37
CA ARG A 47 14.98 29.20 -3.75
C ARG A 47 16.32 29.93 -3.85
N SER A 48 17.43 29.24 -3.56
CA SER A 48 18.77 29.81 -3.66
C SER A 48 19.12 30.20 -5.11
N LEU A 49 18.81 29.32 -6.08
CA LEU A 49 18.99 29.62 -7.50
C LEU A 49 18.18 30.84 -7.92
N LYS A 50 16.92 30.93 -7.54
CA LYS A 50 16.06 32.08 -7.82
C LYS A 50 16.62 33.36 -7.25
N GLN A 51 17.17 33.35 -6.04
CA GLN A 51 17.82 34.48 -5.41
C GLN A 51 19.10 34.90 -6.17
N LYS A 52 19.93 33.94 -6.60
CA LYS A 52 21.14 34.23 -7.40
C LYS A 52 20.80 34.84 -8.75
N LEU A 53 19.73 34.36 -9.40
CA LEU A 53 19.24 34.97 -10.65
C LEU A 53 18.74 36.41 -10.44
N SER A 54 18.08 36.70 -9.31
CA SER A 54 17.57 38.05 -9.03
C SER A 54 18.65 39.09 -8.69
N VAL A 55 19.86 38.65 -8.30
CA VAL A 55 21.00 39.49 -7.95
C VAL A 55 22.03 39.56 -9.10
N ASP A 56 21.72 39.00 -10.26
CA ASP A 56 22.63 38.90 -11.42
C ASP A 56 24.03 38.36 -11.03
N ALA A 57 24.04 37.27 -10.26
CA ALA A 57 25.28 36.61 -9.84
C ALA A 57 26.08 36.11 -11.06
N ALA A 58 27.39 35.90 -10.86
CA ALA A 58 28.28 35.43 -11.91
C ALA A 58 27.78 34.13 -12.55
N ALA A 59 27.91 34.00 -13.87
CA ALA A 59 27.36 32.91 -14.67
C ALA A 59 27.77 31.51 -14.17
N HIS A 60 29.03 31.34 -13.72
CA HIS A 60 29.50 30.06 -13.14
C HIS A 60 28.74 29.66 -11.87
N THR A 61 28.40 30.65 -11.02
CA THR A 61 27.63 30.39 -9.79
C THR A 61 26.21 29.96 -10.12
N ILE A 62 25.59 30.59 -11.10
CA ILE A 62 24.26 30.23 -11.59
C ILE A 62 24.28 28.78 -12.15
N ASP A 63 25.30 28.43 -12.92
CA ASP A 63 25.47 27.11 -13.48
C ASP A 63 25.66 26.03 -12.40
N GLU A 64 26.50 26.26 -11.40
CA GLU A 64 26.69 25.36 -10.25
C GLU A 64 25.36 25.06 -9.51
N TRP A 65 24.58 26.10 -9.22
CA TRP A 65 23.29 25.94 -8.55
C TRP A 65 22.26 25.25 -9.45
N SER A 66 22.33 25.49 -10.75
CA SER A 66 21.48 24.79 -11.72
C SER A 66 21.81 23.29 -11.79
N GLN A 67 23.10 22.95 -11.84
CA GLN A 67 23.55 21.56 -11.80
C GLN A 67 23.19 20.86 -10.48
N LEU A 68 23.29 21.56 -9.34
CA LEU A 68 22.88 21.05 -8.05
C LEU A 68 21.35 20.77 -8.01
N LEU A 69 20.56 21.69 -8.56
CA LEU A 69 19.11 21.48 -8.67
C LEU A 69 18.80 20.27 -9.55
N GLN A 70 19.47 20.16 -10.70
CA GLN A 70 19.35 19.00 -11.60
C GLN A 70 19.71 17.68 -10.88
N TYR A 71 20.78 17.67 -10.11
CA TYR A 71 21.16 16.52 -9.29
C TYR A 71 20.08 16.12 -8.29
N HIS A 72 19.48 17.10 -7.58
CA HIS A 72 18.43 16.79 -6.61
C HIS A 72 17.15 16.26 -7.28
N VAL A 73 16.75 16.80 -8.42
CA VAL A 73 15.59 16.30 -9.18
C VAL A 73 15.87 14.93 -9.76
N SER A 74 17.04 14.70 -10.33
CA SER A 74 17.43 13.38 -10.88
C SER A 74 17.43 12.31 -9.80
N THR A 75 18.03 12.59 -8.64
CA THR A 75 18.09 11.63 -7.51
C THR A 75 16.76 11.46 -6.77
N PHE A 76 15.82 12.38 -6.93
CA PHE A 76 14.43 12.19 -6.48
C PHE A 76 13.69 11.13 -7.32
N ILE A 77 13.93 11.12 -8.63
CA ILE A 77 13.33 10.16 -9.56
C ILE A 77 14.08 8.83 -9.50
N ASP A 78 15.40 8.85 -9.64
CA ASP A 78 16.29 7.68 -9.63
C ASP A 78 17.58 7.97 -8.87
N ASN A 79 17.77 7.30 -7.75
CA ASN A 79 18.97 7.45 -6.91
C ASN A 79 20.06 6.39 -7.21
N GLN A 80 19.91 5.63 -8.29
CA GLN A 80 20.85 4.58 -8.73
C GLN A 80 21.43 4.87 -10.11
N ILE A 81 21.57 6.15 -10.47
CA ILE A 81 22.15 6.54 -11.77
C ILE A 81 23.64 6.24 -11.76
N PRO A 82 24.18 5.47 -12.75
CA PRO A 82 25.61 5.20 -12.84
C PRO A 82 26.41 6.50 -13.03
N GLY A 83 27.55 6.61 -12.32
CA GLY A 83 28.44 7.76 -12.42
C GLY A 83 28.04 8.98 -11.59
N ILE A 84 26.87 8.94 -10.93
CA ILE A 84 26.41 10.02 -10.03
C ILE A 84 26.40 9.48 -8.60
N PRO A 85 26.98 10.20 -7.61
CA PRO A 85 26.94 9.75 -6.23
C PRO A 85 25.49 9.71 -5.72
N ALA A 86 25.12 8.60 -5.10
CA ALA A 86 23.79 8.41 -4.56
C ALA A 86 23.55 9.39 -3.38
N ALA A 87 22.38 10.01 -3.35
CA ALA A 87 21.96 10.80 -2.22
C ALA A 87 21.70 9.89 -1.02
N ALA A 88 22.31 10.18 0.13
CA ALA A 88 22.23 9.35 1.32
C ALA A 88 21.78 10.17 2.54
N GLN A 89 21.27 9.48 3.55
CA GLN A 89 21.03 10.05 4.88
C GLN A 89 22.36 10.26 5.62
N ARG A 90 22.32 10.98 6.73
CA ARG A 90 23.49 11.16 7.61
C ARG A 90 24.10 9.83 8.08
N SER A 91 23.32 8.78 8.16
CA SER A 91 23.77 7.42 8.49
C SER A 91 24.49 6.68 7.35
N GLY A 92 24.63 7.29 6.18
CA GLY A 92 25.20 6.65 4.99
C GLY A 92 24.23 5.78 4.20
N ARG A 93 22.99 5.57 4.68
CA ARG A 93 21.97 4.81 3.96
C ARG A 93 21.49 5.63 2.74
N PRO A 94 21.50 5.04 1.51
CA PRO A 94 20.96 5.72 0.34
C PRO A 94 19.48 6.00 0.50
N LEU A 95 19.03 7.15 0.03
CA LEU A 95 17.63 7.56 0.05
C LEU A 95 16.85 6.73 -0.99
N LYS A 96 15.63 6.32 -0.62
CA LYS A 96 14.75 5.54 -1.48
C LYS A 96 13.99 6.48 -2.42
N SER A 97 14.36 6.44 -3.71
CA SER A 97 13.71 7.26 -4.75
C SER A 97 12.41 6.63 -5.28
N ILE A 98 11.73 7.33 -6.18
CA ILE A 98 10.50 6.84 -6.82
C ILE A 98 10.77 5.54 -7.59
N ARG A 99 11.91 5.44 -8.28
CA ARG A 99 12.29 4.24 -9.03
C ARG A 99 12.36 3.00 -8.13
N GLU A 100 12.99 3.09 -6.96
CA GLU A 100 13.11 1.96 -6.04
C GLU A 100 11.76 1.53 -5.46
N ARG A 101 10.79 2.43 -5.37
CA ARG A 101 9.42 2.08 -4.95
C ARG A 101 8.69 1.24 -6.00
N LEU A 102 9.06 1.35 -7.27
CA LEU A 102 8.40 0.66 -8.38
C LEU A 102 9.13 -0.60 -8.81
N LYS A 103 10.47 -0.55 -8.91
CA LYS A 103 11.30 -1.56 -9.60
C LYS A 103 11.53 -2.85 -8.81
N SER A 104 11.62 -2.81 -7.50
CA SER A 104 12.04 -3.98 -6.71
C SER A 104 11.00 -5.10 -6.71
N LYS A 105 11.42 -6.33 -6.30
CA LYS A 105 10.53 -7.48 -6.07
C LYS A 105 9.41 -7.12 -5.06
N GLU A 106 9.72 -6.28 -4.09
CA GLU A 106 8.79 -5.76 -3.09
C GLU A 106 8.17 -4.42 -3.52
N GLY A 107 8.52 -3.93 -4.70
CA GLY A 107 7.97 -2.69 -5.25
C GLY A 107 6.50 -2.83 -5.66
N ARG A 108 5.90 -1.71 -6.05
CA ARG A 108 4.47 -1.64 -6.37
C ARG A 108 4.08 -2.55 -7.53
N VAL A 109 4.90 -2.64 -8.58
CA VAL A 109 4.57 -3.45 -9.76
C VAL A 109 4.55 -4.93 -9.40
N ARG A 110 5.66 -5.49 -8.94
CA ARG A 110 5.79 -6.93 -8.67
C ARG A 110 5.14 -7.36 -7.35
N GLY A 111 5.19 -6.53 -6.32
CA GLY A 111 4.76 -6.87 -4.97
C GLY A 111 3.29 -6.57 -4.66
N ASN A 112 2.66 -5.64 -5.39
CA ASN A 112 1.28 -5.22 -5.10
C ASN A 112 0.32 -5.29 -6.29
N LEU A 113 0.80 -5.30 -7.54
CA LEU A 113 -0.04 -5.35 -8.74
C LEU A 113 -0.03 -6.72 -9.39
N MET A 114 1.13 -7.27 -9.72
CA MET A 114 1.25 -8.60 -10.31
C MET A 114 0.92 -9.72 -9.33
N GLY A 115 1.21 -9.52 -8.06
CA GLY A 115 0.84 -10.39 -6.95
C GLY A 115 0.61 -9.57 -5.71
N LYS A 116 -0.33 -9.95 -4.88
CA LYS A 116 -0.66 -9.27 -3.62
C LYS A 116 -1.08 -10.27 -2.56
N ARG A 117 -0.95 -9.89 -1.28
CA ARG A 117 -1.50 -10.68 -0.18
C ARG A 117 -3.02 -10.57 -0.18
N VAL A 118 -3.67 -11.67 0.07
CA VAL A 118 -5.14 -11.76 0.10
C VAL A 118 -5.60 -12.30 1.45
N ASP A 119 -6.78 -11.84 1.86
CA ASP A 119 -7.50 -12.39 3.01
C ASP A 119 -8.21 -13.70 2.63
N TYR A 120 -8.86 -14.32 3.60
CA TYR A 120 -9.63 -15.56 3.42
C TYR A 120 -8.79 -16.74 2.90
N SER A 121 -7.52 -16.81 3.29
CA SER A 121 -6.59 -17.87 2.93
C SER A 121 -6.12 -18.64 4.17
N ALA A 122 -5.76 -19.91 3.98
CA ALA A 122 -5.20 -20.74 5.02
C ALA A 122 -4.00 -21.54 4.50
N ARG A 123 -3.19 -22.01 5.44
CA ARG A 123 -2.03 -22.87 5.16
C ARG A 123 -1.97 -23.99 6.17
N SER A 124 -1.78 -25.23 5.69
CA SER A 124 -1.59 -26.39 6.53
C SER A 124 -0.71 -27.43 5.83
N VAL A 125 -0.33 -28.45 6.57
CA VAL A 125 0.38 -29.60 6.02
C VAL A 125 -0.62 -30.42 5.18
N ILE A 126 -0.18 -30.86 4.01
CA ILE A 126 -0.96 -31.77 3.14
C ILE A 126 -0.48 -33.19 3.33
N THR A 127 -1.43 -34.12 3.39
CA THR A 127 -1.19 -35.57 3.48
C THR A 127 -2.02 -36.27 2.41
N PRO A 128 -1.57 -37.43 1.89
CA PRO A 128 -2.36 -38.19 0.94
C PRO A 128 -3.55 -38.84 1.63
N ASP A 129 -4.69 -38.94 0.95
CA ASP A 129 -5.89 -39.68 1.38
C ASP A 129 -6.47 -40.45 0.18
N PRO A 130 -6.48 -41.78 0.23
CA PRO A 130 -7.00 -42.58 -0.85
C PRO A 130 -8.55 -42.56 -1.00
N ASN A 131 -9.27 -42.00 -0.03
CA ASN A 131 -10.73 -42.00 0.00
C ASN A 131 -11.34 -40.76 -0.70
N ILE A 132 -10.52 -39.80 -1.11
CA ILE A 132 -10.98 -38.60 -1.82
C ILE A 132 -10.66 -38.69 -3.31
N SER A 133 -11.49 -38.07 -4.15
CA SER A 133 -11.26 -37.96 -5.58
C SER A 133 -10.07 -37.02 -5.87
N ILE A 134 -9.51 -37.14 -7.08
CA ILE A 134 -8.37 -36.29 -7.52
C ILE A 134 -8.73 -34.79 -7.58
N ASP A 135 -10.01 -34.49 -7.77
CA ASP A 135 -10.55 -33.13 -7.84
C ASP A 135 -11.00 -32.59 -6.48
N GLU A 136 -10.89 -33.37 -5.42
CA GLU A 136 -11.36 -33.03 -4.09
C GLU A 136 -10.20 -32.64 -3.17
N LEU A 137 -10.44 -31.68 -2.29
CA LEU A 137 -9.53 -31.26 -1.23
C LEU A 137 -10.17 -31.44 0.15
N GLY A 138 -9.57 -32.27 0.98
CA GLY A 138 -9.98 -32.43 2.37
C GLY A 138 -9.52 -31.24 3.23
N VAL A 139 -10.44 -30.39 3.64
CA VAL A 139 -10.15 -29.24 4.51
C VAL A 139 -10.48 -29.56 5.96
N PRO A 140 -9.57 -29.40 6.93
CA PRO A 140 -9.85 -29.60 8.34
C PRO A 140 -11.02 -28.71 8.80
N LYS A 141 -11.99 -29.32 9.50
CA LYS A 141 -13.19 -28.62 9.99
C LYS A 141 -12.88 -27.35 10.78
N LYS A 142 -11.84 -27.35 11.58
CA LYS A 142 -11.40 -26.17 12.36
C LYS A 142 -10.98 -25.01 11.47
N ILE A 143 -10.31 -25.28 10.34
CA ILE A 143 -9.93 -24.26 9.37
C ILE A 143 -11.19 -23.78 8.63
N ALA A 144 -12.04 -24.69 8.18
CA ALA A 144 -13.29 -24.34 7.50
C ALA A 144 -14.22 -23.49 8.37
N MET A 145 -14.29 -23.76 9.66
CA MET A 145 -15.05 -22.95 10.62
C MET A 145 -14.44 -21.58 10.90
N ASN A 146 -13.13 -21.42 10.69
CA ASN A 146 -12.43 -20.17 10.97
C ASN A 146 -12.37 -19.24 9.76
N LEU A 147 -12.26 -19.78 8.56
CA LEU A 147 -12.27 -19.01 7.32
C LEU A 147 -13.68 -18.50 7.02
N THR A 148 -13.77 -17.24 6.63
CA THR A 148 -15.01 -16.60 6.23
C THR A 148 -14.77 -15.80 4.96
N PHE A 149 -15.82 -15.64 4.16
CA PHE A 149 -15.84 -14.75 3.00
C PHE A 149 -17.10 -13.89 3.04
N PRO A 150 -17.06 -12.67 2.52
CA PRO A 150 -18.23 -11.80 2.45
C PRO A 150 -19.18 -12.30 1.36
N GLU A 151 -20.46 -12.35 1.67
CA GLU A 151 -21.52 -12.71 0.73
C GLU A 151 -22.64 -11.67 0.82
N ILE A 152 -23.07 -11.15 -0.33
CA ILE A 152 -24.16 -10.19 -0.41
C ILE A 152 -25.49 -10.94 -0.35
N VAL A 153 -26.41 -10.47 0.49
CA VAL A 153 -27.75 -11.03 0.60
C VAL A 153 -28.55 -10.72 -0.67
N THR A 154 -29.13 -11.76 -1.26
CA THR A 154 -30.02 -11.71 -2.42
C THR A 154 -31.21 -12.61 -2.17
N ASP A 155 -32.30 -12.46 -2.92
CA ASP A 155 -33.50 -13.28 -2.76
C ASP A 155 -33.21 -14.79 -2.92
N PHE A 156 -32.26 -15.15 -3.77
CA PHE A 156 -31.86 -16.54 -4.02
C PHE A 156 -31.13 -17.18 -2.83
N ASN A 157 -30.27 -16.44 -2.13
CA ASN A 157 -29.45 -17.01 -1.05
C ASN A 157 -30.00 -16.68 0.36
N MET A 158 -31.05 -15.88 0.48
CA MET A 158 -31.61 -15.41 1.75
C MET A 158 -31.95 -16.56 2.72
N LYS A 159 -32.61 -17.63 2.25
CA LYS A 159 -32.97 -18.78 3.09
C LYS A 159 -31.73 -19.47 3.67
N ARG A 160 -30.71 -19.68 2.83
CA ARG A 160 -29.45 -20.32 3.23
C ARG A 160 -28.69 -19.44 4.22
N LEU A 161 -28.58 -18.13 3.96
CA LEU A 161 -27.88 -17.19 4.84
C LEU A 161 -28.63 -16.97 6.17
N THR A 162 -29.95 -16.97 6.17
CA THR A 162 -30.75 -16.94 7.41
C THR A 162 -30.43 -18.13 8.30
N THR A 163 -30.34 -19.34 7.70
CA THR A 163 -29.94 -20.53 8.44
C THR A 163 -28.53 -20.44 8.97
N ALA A 164 -27.59 -19.89 8.18
CA ALA A 164 -26.20 -19.66 8.61
C ALA A 164 -26.10 -18.68 9.78
N ILE A 165 -26.88 -17.59 9.78
CA ILE A 165 -26.95 -16.63 10.89
C ILE A 165 -27.52 -17.28 12.16
N ARG A 166 -28.61 -18.07 12.04
CA ARG A 166 -29.19 -18.80 13.18
C ARG A 166 -28.22 -19.80 13.79
N ASN A 167 -27.41 -20.46 12.97
CA ASN A 167 -26.37 -21.38 13.43
C ASN A 167 -25.21 -20.64 14.13
N GLY A 168 -25.03 -19.37 13.81
CA GLY A 168 -23.95 -18.53 14.38
C GLY A 168 -22.55 -19.07 14.08
N CYS A 169 -21.61 -18.80 14.97
CA CYS A 169 -20.21 -19.21 14.81
C CYS A 169 -19.91 -20.66 15.21
N LYS A 170 -20.83 -21.33 15.89
CA LYS A 170 -20.57 -22.63 16.52
C LYS A 170 -20.92 -23.82 15.64
N ARG A 171 -21.84 -23.67 14.70
CA ARG A 171 -22.31 -24.73 13.81
C ARG A 171 -21.97 -24.43 12.36
N TYR A 172 -21.62 -25.47 11.60
CA TYR A 172 -21.45 -25.36 10.15
C TYR A 172 -22.75 -25.84 9.46
N PRO A 173 -23.25 -25.18 8.41
CA PRO A 173 -22.84 -23.87 7.89
C PRO A 173 -23.25 -22.73 8.84
N GLY A 174 -22.35 -21.76 9.04
CA GLY A 174 -22.56 -20.65 9.98
C GLY A 174 -22.07 -19.32 9.46
N ALA A 175 -22.27 -18.27 10.27
CA ALA A 175 -21.79 -16.94 9.98
C ALA A 175 -21.03 -16.36 11.18
N LYS A 176 -20.00 -15.57 10.94
CA LYS A 176 -19.23 -14.89 12.00
C LYS A 176 -19.69 -13.46 12.26
N SER A 177 -20.07 -12.77 11.23
CA SER A 177 -20.50 -11.37 11.32
C SER A 177 -21.50 -11.06 10.20
N TYR A 178 -22.23 -9.98 10.38
CA TYR A 178 -23.01 -9.36 9.31
C TYR A 178 -22.71 -7.86 9.23
N VAL A 179 -22.92 -7.30 8.06
CA VAL A 179 -22.75 -5.88 7.79
C VAL A 179 -24.11 -5.25 7.52
N GLU A 180 -24.44 -4.24 8.26
CA GLU A 180 -25.65 -3.45 8.09
C GLU A 180 -25.49 -2.49 6.90
N LYS A 181 -26.22 -2.68 5.81
CA LYS A 181 -26.08 -1.88 4.58
C LYS A 181 -26.29 -0.37 4.81
N ALA A 182 -27.23 0.00 5.69
CA ALA A 182 -27.58 1.38 5.94
C ALA A 182 -26.48 2.16 6.69
N THR A 183 -25.83 1.51 7.64
CA THR A 183 -24.84 2.12 8.54
C THR A 183 -23.40 1.75 8.19
N GLY A 184 -23.18 0.70 7.39
CA GLY A 184 -21.86 0.13 7.11
C GLY A 184 -21.20 -0.57 8.32
N ILE A 185 -21.91 -0.70 9.44
CA ILE A 185 -21.38 -1.26 10.67
C ILE A 185 -21.31 -2.77 10.59
N THR A 186 -20.15 -3.34 10.87
CA THR A 186 -19.94 -4.79 10.98
C THR A 186 -20.22 -5.23 12.42
N ARG A 187 -21.21 -6.13 12.59
CA ARG A 187 -21.55 -6.72 13.89
C ARG A 187 -21.13 -8.19 13.95
N SER A 188 -20.39 -8.53 15.00
CA SER A 188 -19.92 -9.90 15.23
C SER A 188 -21.02 -10.74 15.91
N LEU A 189 -21.29 -11.92 15.37
CA LEU A 189 -22.25 -12.87 15.95
C LEU A 189 -21.70 -13.63 17.18
N ILE A 190 -20.41 -13.51 17.46
CA ILE A 190 -19.78 -14.15 18.64
C ILE A 190 -20.37 -13.60 19.94
N TYR A 191 -20.72 -12.31 19.97
CA TYR A 191 -21.21 -11.60 21.15
C TYR A 191 -22.74 -11.47 21.20
N ILE A 192 -23.46 -11.98 20.21
CA ILE A 192 -24.92 -11.93 20.15
C ILE A 192 -25.47 -13.24 20.73
N ALA A 193 -26.18 -13.13 21.86
CA ALA A 193 -26.76 -14.29 22.54
C ALA A 193 -27.91 -14.92 21.75
N ASP A 194 -28.73 -14.10 21.10
CA ASP A 194 -29.87 -14.54 20.30
C ASP A 194 -29.77 -14.03 18.85
N THR A 195 -29.46 -14.96 17.96
CA THR A 195 -29.33 -14.71 16.51
C THR A 195 -30.68 -14.80 15.78
N THR A 196 -31.75 -15.23 16.44
CA THR A 196 -33.06 -15.44 15.81
C THR A 196 -33.77 -14.13 15.48
N THR A 197 -33.41 -13.06 16.16
CA THR A 197 -33.95 -11.70 15.95
C THR A 197 -33.41 -11.00 14.70
N ILE A 198 -32.35 -11.53 14.10
CA ILE A 198 -31.72 -10.91 12.93
C ILE A 198 -32.52 -11.31 11.69
N VAL A 199 -33.13 -10.34 11.04
CA VAL A 199 -33.86 -10.49 9.78
C VAL A 199 -33.02 -9.95 8.64
N LEU A 200 -32.70 -10.80 7.67
CA LEU A 200 -32.08 -10.40 6.41
C LEU A 200 -33.13 -9.77 5.48
N LYS A 201 -32.77 -8.68 4.82
CA LYS A 201 -33.59 -7.99 3.81
C LYS A 201 -32.77 -7.75 2.55
#